data_9d5d66444bc229ca48dfd980cf873ab3
#
_entry.id   9d5d66444bc229ca48dfd980cf873ab3
#
_cell.length_a   1.000
_cell.length_b   1.000
_cell.length_c   1.000
_cell.angle_alpha   90.00
_cell.angle_beta   90.00
_cell.angle_gamma   90.00
#
_symmetry.space_group_name_H-M   'P 1'
#
loop_
_entity.id
_entity.type
_entity.pdbx_description
1 polymer ?
#
loop_
_entity_poly.entity_id
_entity_poly.type
_entity_poly.pdbx_seq_one_letter_code
_entity_poly.pdbx_strand_id
1 'polypeptide(L)' 'MTGHGPTPVRPVTVTIDDVIYFGTYYVQNSTIYVQSEFGAKASQVGESRPKSIAKPLLSELVREKPNA' A
#
# COMPACT_ATOMS: atom_id res chain seq x y z
N MET A 1 6.72 22.39 15.28
CA MET A 1 6.55 21.93 15.11
C MET A 1 6.25 21.27 14.99
N THR A 2 6.24 21.23 14.92
CA THR A 2 6.09 20.67 14.80
C THR A 2 6.01 19.61 14.62
N GLY A 3 6.13 19.36 14.67
CA GLY A 3 6.59 18.14 14.39
C GLY A 3 5.75 17.02 14.15
N HIS A 4 4.65 17.23 13.72
CA HIS A 4 3.89 16.18 13.39
C HIS A 4 3.74 16.08 12.01
N GLY A 5 4.72 15.73 11.31
CA GLY A 5 4.58 15.38 9.93
C GLY A 5 3.67 14.19 9.83
N PRO A 6 3.09 13.94 8.67
CA PRO A 6 2.38 12.69 8.44
C PRO A 6 3.34 11.53 8.58
N THR A 7 2.80 10.36 8.86
CA THR A 7 3.59 9.15 8.90
C THR A 7 4.36 9.01 7.59
N PRO A 8 5.63 8.61 7.64
CA PRO A 8 6.40 8.47 6.41
C PRO A 8 5.72 7.54 5.43
N VAL A 9 5.67 7.98 4.19
CA VAL A 9 5.14 7.16 3.11
C VAL A 9 6.29 6.34 2.55
N ARG A 10 6.08 5.05 2.39
CA ARG A 10 7.13 4.16 1.93
C ARG A 10 6.73 3.50 0.63
N PRO A 11 7.69 3.20 -0.22
CA PRO A 11 7.37 2.53 -1.48
C PRO A 11 7.09 1.05 -1.26
N VAL A 12 6.28 0.48 -2.13
CA VAL A 12 6.02 -0.95 -2.14
C VAL A 12 5.90 -1.36 -3.60
N THR A 13 6.41 -2.55 -3.91
CA THR A 13 6.31 -3.08 -5.27
C THR A 13 5.84 -4.51 -5.22
N VAL A 14 5.18 -4.94 -6.30
CA VAL A 14 4.84 -6.34 -6.49
C VAL A 14 5.13 -6.68 -7.94
N THR A 15 5.46 -7.94 -8.17
CA THR A 15 5.70 -8.43 -9.53
C THR A 15 4.61 -9.42 -9.87
N ILE A 16 3.89 -9.15 -10.94
CA ILE A 16 2.82 -10.02 -11.41
C ILE A 16 3.03 -10.22 -12.89
N ASP A 17 3.14 -11.47 -13.32
CA ASP A 17 3.36 -11.80 -14.75
C ASP A 17 4.57 -11.06 -15.32
N ASP A 18 5.65 -11.04 -14.54
CA ASP A 18 6.91 -10.39 -14.94
C ASP A 18 6.81 -8.88 -15.09
N VAL A 19 5.74 -8.27 -14.59
CA VAL A 19 5.59 -6.82 -14.61
C VAL A 19 5.67 -6.32 -13.17
N ILE A 20 6.48 -5.30 -12.95
CA ILE A 20 6.64 -4.71 -11.64
C ILE A 20 5.65 -3.56 -11.49
N TYR A 21 4.87 -3.61 -10.43
CA TYR A 21 3.90 -2.57 -10.14
C TYR A 21 4.33 -1.83 -8.87
N PHE A 22 4.16 -0.52 -8.88
CA PHE A 22 4.59 0.35 -7.79
C PHE A 22 3.41 0.93 -7.05
N GLY A 23 3.58 1.10 -5.76
CA GLY A 23 2.64 1.81 -4.94
C GLY A 23 3.37 2.40 -3.76
N THR A 24 2.61 3.03 -2.89
CA THR A 24 3.15 3.56 -1.64
C THR A 24 2.20 3.17 -0.51
N TYR A 25 2.74 3.13 0.69
CA TYR A 25 1.90 2.85 1.84
C TYR A 25 2.35 3.68 3.03
N TYR A 26 1.43 3.89 3.95
CA TYR A 26 1.73 4.49 5.23
C TYR A 26 0.78 3.89 6.27
N VAL A 27 1.15 4.01 7.53
CA VAL A 27 0.37 3.46 8.63
C VAL A 27 -0.07 4.59 9.52
N GLN A 28 -1.34 4.58 9.89
CA GLN A 28 -1.88 5.57 10.81
C GLN A 28 -2.97 4.90 11.64
N ASN A 29 -2.88 5.03 12.95
CA ASN A 29 -3.88 4.45 13.86
C ASN A 29 -4.07 2.96 13.64
N SER A 30 -2.96 2.23 13.51
CA SER A 30 -2.96 0.78 13.29
C SER A 30 -3.66 0.36 12.00
N THR A 31 -3.81 1.29 11.08
CA THR A 31 -4.38 1.01 9.77
C THR A 31 -3.33 1.31 8.72
N ILE A 32 -3.16 0.40 7.77
CA ILE A 32 -2.26 0.63 6.67
C ILE A 32 -3.07 1.11 5.48
N TYR A 33 -2.54 2.12 4.81
CA TYR A 33 -3.17 2.68 3.61
C TYR A 33 -2.22 2.49 2.45
N VAL A 34 -2.67 1.79 1.43
CA VAL A 34 -1.86 1.55 0.23
C VAL A 34 -2.47 2.32 -0.92
N GLN A 35 -1.64 3.04 -1.66
CA GLN A 35 -2.08 3.84 -2.78
C GLN A 35 -1.26 3.52 -4.01
N SER A 36 -1.88 3.56 -5.16
CA SER A 36 -1.20 3.36 -6.44
C SER A 36 -1.99 4.09 -7.51
N GLU A 37 -1.48 4.03 -8.74
CA GLU A 37 -2.24 4.62 -9.85
C GLU A 37 -3.53 3.86 -10.11
N PHE A 38 -3.68 2.68 -9.55
CA PHE A 38 -4.89 1.88 -9.74
C PHE A 38 -5.95 2.12 -8.67
N GLY A 39 -5.63 2.90 -7.64
CA GLY A 39 -6.56 3.18 -6.57
C GLY A 39 -5.91 3.09 -5.20
N ALA A 40 -6.71 2.89 -4.18
CA ALA A 40 -6.22 2.83 -2.81
C ALA A 40 -7.02 1.77 -2.04
N LYS A 41 -6.34 1.16 -1.08
CA LYS A 41 -6.97 0.22 -0.16
C LYS A 41 -6.42 0.43 1.23
N ALA A 42 -7.19 0.03 2.23
CA ALA A 42 -6.77 0.12 3.62
C ALA A 42 -7.11 -1.17 4.34
N SER A 43 -6.34 -1.49 5.35
CA SER A 43 -6.57 -2.68 6.15
C SER A 43 -5.95 -2.47 7.52
N GLN A 44 -6.40 -3.24 8.50
CA GLN A 44 -5.81 -3.16 9.82
C GLN A 44 -4.48 -3.90 9.83
N VAL A 45 -3.48 -3.29 10.44
CA VAL A 45 -2.16 -3.90 10.54
C VAL A 45 -2.13 -4.95 11.64
N GLY A 46 -2.78 -4.65 12.74
CA GLY A 46 -2.73 -5.54 13.90
C GLY A 46 -1.30 -5.72 14.35
N GLU A 47 -0.88 -6.96 14.54
CA GLU A 47 0.47 -7.27 14.95
C GLU A 47 1.36 -7.64 13.79
N SER A 48 0.83 -7.57 12.57
CA SER A 48 1.62 -7.90 11.40
C SER A 48 2.52 -6.75 11.00
N ARG A 49 3.55 -7.06 10.25
CA ARG A 49 4.42 -6.00 9.74
C ARG A 49 3.72 -5.29 8.59
N PRO A 50 3.76 -3.95 8.57
CA PRO A 50 3.06 -3.22 7.52
C PRO A 50 3.44 -3.64 6.11
N LYS A 51 4.73 -3.89 5.87
CA LYS A 51 5.17 -4.27 4.54
C LYS A 51 4.54 -5.59 4.09
N SER A 52 4.35 -6.51 5.02
CA SER A 52 3.76 -7.80 4.70
C SER A 52 2.30 -7.67 4.29
N ILE A 53 1.64 -6.62 4.75
CA ILE A 53 0.25 -6.38 4.39
C ILE A 53 0.16 -5.53 3.13
N ALA A 54 1.11 -4.60 2.95
CA ALA A 54 1.08 -3.70 1.81
C ALA A 54 1.17 -4.45 0.48
N LYS A 55 2.01 -5.47 0.40
CA LYS A 55 2.18 -6.19 -0.84
C LYS A 55 0.90 -6.86 -1.33
N PRO A 56 0.20 -7.65 -0.50
CA PRO A 56 -1.05 -8.23 -0.97
C PRO A 56 -2.11 -7.18 -1.31
N LEU A 57 -2.14 -6.06 -0.59
CA LEU A 57 -3.08 -5.01 -0.91
C LEU A 57 -2.78 -4.40 -2.27
N LEU A 58 -1.51 -4.16 -2.57
CA LEU A 58 -1.14 -3.64 -3.86
C LEU A 58 -1.47 -4.65 -4.96
N SER A 59 -1.24 -5.94 -4.72
CA SER A 59 -1.60 -6.97 -5.69
C SER A 59 -3.09 -6.94 -5.98
N GLU A 60 -3.91 -6.76 -4.95
CA GLU A 60 -5.35 -6.69 -5.15
C GLU A 60 -5.73 -5.47 -5.98
N LEU A 61 -5.09 -4.33 -5.73
CA LEU A 61 -5.35 -3.14 -6.52
C LEU A 61 -5.04 -3.36 -7.99
N VAL A 62 -3.91 -4.00 -8.26
CA VAL A 62 -3.52 -4.29 -9.63
C VAL A 62 -4.53 -5.19 -10.31
N ARG A 63 -5.00 -6.21 -9.58
CA ARG A 63 -5.97 -7.16 -10.16
C ARG A 63 -7.33 -6.55 -10.35
N GLU A 64 -7.66 -5.54 -9.54
CA GLU A 64 -8.95 -4.89 -9.63
C GLU A 64 -8.96 -3.70 -10.57
N LYS A 65 -7.79 -3.39 -11.16
CA LYS A 65 -7.73 -2.23 -12.04
C LYS A 65 -8.72 -2.41 -13.18
N PRO A 66 -9.36 -1.31 -13.61
CA PRO A 66 -10.31 -1.44 -14.71
C PRO A 66 -9.58 -1.81 -15.99
N ASN A 67 -10.24 -2.65 -16.76
CA ASN A 67 -9.70 -2.98 -18.07
C ASN A 67 -10.22 -1.93 -18.99
N ALA A 68 -9.40 -1.00 -19.29
CA ALA A 68 -9.82 0.08 -20.16
C ALA A 68 -9.81 -0.37 -21.59
#